data_7874a3f12ae32b30b9ff74ec9ea70dd3
#
_entry.id   7874a3f12ae32b30b9ff74ec9ea70dd3
#
_cell.length_a   1.000
_cell.length_b   1.000
_cell.length_c   1.000
_cell.angle_alpha   90.00
_cell.angle_beta   90.00
_cell.angle_gamma   90.00
#
_symmetry.space_group_name_H-M   'P 1'
#
loop_
_entity.id
_entity.type
_entity.pdbx_description
1 polymer ?
#
loop_
_entity_poly.entity_id
_entity_poly.type
_entity_poly.pdbx_seq_one_letter_code
_entity_poly.pdbx_strand_id
1 'polypeptide(L)'
;MNTRTRIKICGLTRESDLDAAVEAGADAVGFVLYPKSPRYVSMARAAELARRLPPFVTPVLLFVNEELATIHAACDAIPTACLQFHGDETPAQCLLASQHGARAFLRAARIPLGEAARSFDLAKYALDYSKAQAILLDAQVDGYGGGGHAFNWSLLPPNVNAHLVLSGGLNAANVGEAIAQVRPRANSLAVDVSSGVELSGAGNKGIKDPEKIRQFVAAVRAADTLFEALAGQPPTE
;
A
#
# COMPACT_ATOMS: atom_id res chain seq x y z
N MET A 1 -5.75 -16.80 13.46
CA MET A 1 -5.06 -15.86 12.55
C MET A 1 -5.91 -14.59 12.44
N ASN A 2 -5.31 -13.40 12.25
CA ASN A 2 -6.10 -12.17 12.04
C ASN A 2 -6.70 -12.23 10.63
N THR A 3 -8.02 -12.37 10.54
CA THR A 3 -8.74 -12.54 9.26
C THR A 3 -9.04 -11.21 8.58
N ARG A 4 -9.01 -10.09 9.31
CA ARG A 4 -9.31 -8.77 8.77
C ARG A 4 -8.16 -8.22 7.93
N THR A 5 -8.43 -7.92 6.65
CA THR A 5 -7.51 -7.20 5.75
C THR A 5 -7.57 -5.70 6.04
N ARG A 6 -6.40 -5.06 6.24
CA ARG A 6 -6.29 -3.60 6.31
C ARG A 6 -6.35 -3.00 4.91
N ILE A 7 -6.90 -1.79 4.81
CA ILE A 7 -7.12 -1.11 3.53
C ILE A 7 -6.43 0.24 3.53
N LYS A 8 -5.57 0.47 2.53
CA LYS A 8 -4.97 1.76 2.25
C LYS A 8 -5.47 2.30 0.91
N ILE A 9 -5.90 3.57 0.88
CA ILE A 9 -6.21 4.31 -0.35
C ILE A 9 -5.08 5.30 -0.59
N CYS A 10 -4.35 5.14 -1.71
CA CYS A 10 -3.11 5.86 -1.96
C CYS A 10 -3.26 6.95 -3.03
N GLY A 11 -2.51 8.05 -2.86
CA GLY A 11 -2.44 9.15 -3.82
C GLY A 11 -3.65 10.08 -3.75
N LEU A 12 -4.05 10.47 -2.54
CA LEU A 12 -5.11 11.44 -2.30
C LEU A 12 -4.57 12.86 -2.42
N THR A 13 -5.29 13.71 -3.16
CA THR A 13 -4.91 15.10 -3.45
C THR A 13 -5.96 16.12 -3.07
N ARG A 14 -7.21 15.67 -2.83
CA ARG A 14 -8.39 16.51 -2.56
C ARG A 14 -9.08 16.07 -1.28
N GLU A 15 -9.76 17.01 -0.64
CA GLU A 15 -10.58 16.77 0.57
C GLU A 15 -11.68 15.76 0.31
N SER A 16 -12.41 15.92 -0.80
CA SER A 16 -13.52 15.03 -1.15
C SER A 16 -13.08 13.57 -1.32
N ASP A 17 -11.86 13.34 -1.84
CA ASP A 17 -11.31 12.00 -2.01
C ASP A 17 -10.89 11.40 -0.67
N LEU A 18 -10.33 12.26 0.22
CA LEU A 18 -9.98 11.89 1.59
C LEU A 18 -11.22 11.49 2.39
N ASP A 19 -12.25 12.35 2.35
CA ASP A 19 -13.50 12.14 3.09
C ASP A 19 -14.17 10.83 2.60
N ALA A 20 -14.22 10.60 1.27
CA ALA A 20 -14.76 9.36 0.71
C ALA A 20 -13.97 8.11 1.14
N ALA A 21 -12.64 8.18 1.23
CA ALA A 21 -11.81 7.07 1.69
C ALA A 21 -12.06 6.75 3.17
N VAL A 22 -12.16 7.77 4.00
CA VAL A 22 -12.44 7.64 5.44
C VAL A 22 -13.84 7.09 5.68
N GLU A 23 -14.86 7.65 5.02
CA GLU A 23 -16.25 7.19 5.11
C GLU A 23 -16.43 5.74 4.65
N ALA A 24 -15.70 5.32 3.63
CA ALA A 24 -15.70 3.94 3.16
C ALA A 24 -15.03 2.96 4.14
N GLY A 25 -14.25 3.44 5.12
CA GLY A 25 -13.59 2.62 6.14
C GLY A 25 -12.16 2.22 5.79
N ALA A 26 -11.40 3.10 5.12
CA ALA A 26 -9.96 2.93 4.96
C ALA A 26 -9.23 3.00 6.30
N ASP A 27 -8.25 2.11 6.50
CA ASP A 27 -7.38 2.09 7.69
C ASP A 27 -6.20 3.06 7.55
N ALA A 28 -5.82 3.37 6.30
CA ALA A 28 -4.74 4.28 5.99
C ALA A 28 -4.99 5.04 4.67
N VAL A 29 -4.38 6.21 4.57
CA VAL A 29 -4.42 7.06 3.37
C VAL A 29 -3.01 7.47 2.96
N GLY A 30 -2.72 7.47 1.66
CA GLY A 30 -1.39 7.78 1.13
C GLY A 30 -1.30 9.15 0.48
N PHE A 31 -0.27 9.91 0.83
CA PHE A 31 0.12 11.17 0.20
C PHE A 31 1.45 10.96 -0.54
N VAL A 32 1.47 11.25 -1.82
CA VAL A 32 2.65 11.03 -2.67
C VAL A 32 3.48 12.31 -2.73
N LEU A 33 4.67 12.29 -2.11
CA LEU A 33 5.59 13.41 -2.09
C LEU A 33 6.67 13.31 -3.20
N TYR A 34 6.36 12.62 -4.28
CA TYR A 34 7.24 12.46 -5.45
C TYR A 34 6.77 13.35 -6.62
N PRO A 35 7.50 14.43 -6.98
CA PRO A 35 7.03 15.45 -7.92
C PRO A 35 6.71 14.95 -9.33
N LYS A 36 7.30 13.82 -9.75
CA LYS A 36 7.01 13.23 -11.08
C LYS A 36 5.71 12.41 -11.10
N SER A 37 5.07 12.21 -9.96
CA SER A 37 3.81 11.49 -9.88
C SER A 37 2.63 12.40 -10.27
N PRO A 38 1.64 11.90 -11.04
CA PRO A 38 0.39 12.65 -11.27
C PRO A 38 -0.46 12.80 -10.00
N ARG A 39 -0.07 12.12 -8.90
CA ARG A 39 -0.71 12.14 -7.57
C ARG A 39 0.10 12.95 -6.58
N TYR A 40 1.05 13.72 -7.07
CA TYR A 40 1.92 14.54 -6.21
C TYR A 40 1.12 15.56 -5.40
N VAL A 41 1.47 15.67 -4.14
CA VAL A 41 1.07 16.79 -3.27
C VAL A 41 2.32 17.36 -2.59
N SER A 42 2.32 18.69 -2.38
CA SER A 42 3.37 19.30 -1.57
C SER A 42 3.27 18.86 -0.11
N MET A 43 4.36 18.96 0.64
CA MET A 43 4.39 18.67 2.08
C MET A 43 3.32 19.49 2.84
N ALA A 44 3.17 20.78 2.52
CA ALA A 44 2.16 21.64 3.12
C ALA A 44 0.74 21.12 2.83
N ARG A 45 0.47 20.72 1.58
CA ARG A 45 -0.83 20.16 1.21
C ARG A 45 -1.10 18.81 1.88
N ALA A 46 -0.11 17.94 1.97
CA ALA A 46 -0.23 16.68 2.71
C ALA A 46 -0.56 16.93 4.20
N ALA A 47 0.07 17.93 4.82
CA ALA A 47 -0.19 18.29 6.20
C ALA A 47 -1.62 18.88 6.40
N GLU A 48 -2.11 19.68 5.45
CA GLU A 48 -3.51 20.16 5.46
C GLU A 48 -4.51 19.02 5.43
N LEU A 49 -4.33 18.07 4.50
CA LEU A 49 -5.19 16.90 4.37
C LEU A 49 -5.09 15.99 5.58
N ALA A 50 -3.88 15.75 6.10
CA ALA A 50 -3.67 14.89 7.25
C ALA A 50 -4.37 15.39 8.53
N ARG A 51 -4.49 16.72 8.73
CA ARG A 51 -5.23 17.32 9.87
C ARG A 51 -6.74 17.02 9.86
N ARG A 52 -7.31 16.61 8.73
CA ARG A 52 -8.72 16.22 8.62
C ARG A 52 -8.98 14.76 9.03
N LEU A 53 -7.92 13.96 9.16
CA LEU A 53 -8.08 12.54 9.46
C LEU A 53 -8.63 12.32 10.87
N PRO A 54 -9.64 11.46 11.03
CA PRO A 54 -10.07 11.03 12.35
C PRO A 54 -9.00 10.14 13.01
N PRO A 55 -9.08 9.96 14.34
CA PRO A 55 -8.24 8.97 15.03
C PRO A 55 -8.32 7.59 14.37
N PHE A 56 -7.18 6.86 14.38
CA PHE A 56 -7.03 5.50 13.84
C PHE A 56 -7.04 5.36 12.31
N VAL A 57 -7.09 6.47 11.57
CA VAL A 57 -6.74 6.47 10.15
C VAL A 57 -5.31 6.98 9.99
N THR A 58 -4.42 6.12 9.49
CA THR A 58 -2.98 6.41 9.42
C THR A 58 -2.64 7.19 8.16
N PRO A 59 -2.06 8.41 8.25
CA PRO A 59 -1.43 9.06 7.09
C PRO A 59 -0.14 8.31 6.72
N VAL A 60 0.06 8.07 5.43
CA VAL A 60 1.27 7.44 4.88
C VAL A 60 1.93 8.38 3.89
N LEU A 61 3.19 8.74 4.13
CA LEU A 61 3.99 9.61 3.26
C LEU A 61 4.85 8.75 2.34
N LEU A 62 4.58 8.81 1.03
CA LEU A 62 5.30 8.06 0.02
C LEU A 62 6.44 8.90 -0.57
N PHE A 63 7.64 8.36 -0.50
CA PHE A 63 8.87 8.93 -1.03
C PHE A 63 9.49 8.02 -2.08
N VAL A 64 10.21 8.62 -3.02
CA VAL A 64 11.00 7.95 -4.06
C VAL A 64 12.36 8.61 -4.14
N ASN A 65 13.39 7.96 -3.59
CA ASN A 65 14.78 8.42 -3.59
C ASN A 65 14.93 9.87 -3.08
N GLU A 66 14.17 10.22 -2.03
CA GLU A 66 14.10 11.58 -1.51
C GLU A 66 15.27 11.85 -0.54
N GLU A 67 15.64 13.12 -0.42
CA GLU A 67 16.68 13.56 0.51
C GLU A 67 16.22 13.46 1.96
N LEU A 68 17.13 13.06 2.84
CA LEU A 68 16.89 12.85 4.27
C LEU A 68 16.29 14.08 4.96
N ALA A 69 16.77 15.26 4.64
CA ALA A 69 16.29 16.51 5.22
C ALA A 69 14.81 16.77 4.86
N THR A 70 14.41 16.49 3.61
CA THR A 70 13.01 16.61 3.15
C THR A 70 12.12 15.59 3.86
N ILE A 71 12.58 14.34 4.01
CA ILE A 71 11.83 13.31 4.73
C ILE A 71 11.60 13.72 6.18
N HIS A 72 12.64 14.20 6.87
CA HIS A 72 12.52 14.64 8.27
C HIS A 72 11.58 15.85 8.40
N ALA A 73 11.69 16.85 7.53
CA ALA A 73 10.77 17.99 7.52
C ALA A 73 9.31 17.56 7.32
N ALA A 74 9.04 16.59 6.44
CA ALA A 74 7.70 16.04 6.25
C ALA A 74 7.20 15.27 7.48
N CYS A 75 8.10 14.56 8.17
CA CYS A 75 7.80 13.90 9.43
C CYS A 75 7.46 14.89 10.55
N ASP A 76 8.13 16.02 10.60
CA ASP A 76 7.84 17.07 11.59
C ASP A 76 6.48 17.76 11.30
N ALA A 77 6.16 17.93 10.00
CA ALA A 77 4.88 18.49 9.59
C ALA A 77 3.69 17.54 9.85
N ILE A 78 3.93 16.21 9.81
CA ILE A 78 2.91 15.17 10.04
C ILE A 78 3.47 14.11 11.00
N PRO A 79 3.52 14.36 12.31
CA PRO A 79 4.21 13.51 13.29
C PRO A 79 3.64 12.08 13.40
N THR A 80 2.36 11.89 13.06
CA THR A 80 1.67 10.59 13.11
C THR A 80 1.84 9.74 11.86
N ALA A 81 2.58 10.25 10.85
CA ALA A 81 2.71 9.55 9.58
C ALA A 81 3.58 8.30 9.66
N CYS A 82 3.15 7.26 8.96
CA CYS A 82 4.00 6.14 8.54
C CYS A 82 4.72 6.51 7.25
N LEU A 83 5.98 6.10 7.09
CA LEU A 83 6.75 6.34 5.88
C LEU A 83 6.54 5.20 4.87
N GLN A 84 6.59 5.50 3.59
CA GLN A 84 6.62 4.49 2.54
C GLN A 84 7.75 4.80 1.57
N PHE A 85 8.76 3.94 1.52
CA PHE A 85 9.88 4.04 0.59
C PHE A 85 9.57 3.21 -0.67
N HIS A 86 9.44 3.89 -1.81
CA HIS A 86 8.97 3.29 -3.06
C HIS A 86 9.98 3.40 -4.21
N GLY A 87 11.16 3.94 -3.93
CA GLY A 87 12.28 4.07 -4.87
C GLY A 87 13.27 2.92 -4.76
N ASP A 88 14.55 3.27 -4.81
CA ASP A 88 15.67 2.34 -4.73
C ASP A 88 16.44 2.46 -3.39
N GLU A 89 15.76 3.00 -2.36
CA GLU A 89 16.34 3.23 -1.05
C GLU A 89 16.87 1.93 -0.45
N THR A 90 18.13 1.93 -0.02
CA THR A 90 18.77 0.81 0.65
C THR A 90 18.24 0.60 2.07
N PRO A 91 18.44 -0.58 2.70
CA PRO A 91 18.07 -0.80 4.10
C PRO A 91 18.65 0.25 5.05
N ALA A 92 19.91 0.65 4.83
CA ALA A 92 20.57 1.67 5.65
C ALA A 92 19.93 3.05 5.50
N GLN A 93 19.57 3.45 4.27
CA GLN A 93 18.87 4.71 4.02
C GLN A 93 17.47 4.71 4.66
N CYS A 94 16.72 3.62 4.53
CA CYS A 94 15.41 3.49 5.18
C CYS A 94 15.51 3.61 6.71
N LEU A 95 16.52 2.98 7.33
CA LEU A 95 16.75 3.08 8.76
C LEU A 95 17.10 4.51 9.19
N LEU A 96 18.00 5.17 8.46
CA LEU A 96 18.38 6.54 8.76
C LEU A 96 17.19 7.49 8.64
N ALA A 97 16.42 7.38 7.57
CA ALA A 97 15.24 8.20 7.31
C ALA A 97 14.12 7.97 8.33
N SER A 98 13.98 6.74 8.83
CA SER A 98 13.01 6.38 9.88
C SER A 98 13.51 6.64 11.30
N GLN A 99 14.61 7.40 11.46
CA GLN A 99 15.23 7.66 12.76
C GLN A 99 15.54 6.35 13.50
N HIS A 100 16.27 5.46 12.83
CA HIS A 100 16.66 4.14 13.34
C HIS A 100 15.47 3.25 13.74
N GLY A 101 14.34 3.39 13.01
CA GLY A 101 13.13 2.60 13.26
C GLY A 101 12.20 3.17 14.34
N ALA A 102 12.49 4.37 14.87
CA ALA A 102 11.57 5.07 15.76
C ALA A 102 10.25 5.45 15.06
N ARG A 103 10.31 5.64 13.74
CA ARG A 103 9.11 5.82 12.89
C ARG A 103 8.84 4.55 12.10
N ALA A 104 7.58 4.12 12.10
CA ALA A 104 7.13 3.01 11.29
C ALA A 104 7.32 3.31 9.80
N PHE A 105 7.79 2.33 9.04
CA PHE A 105 7.89 2.47 7.59
C PHE A 105 7.51 1.19 6.83
N LEU A 106 7.01 1.39 5.63
CA LEU A 106 6.76 0.36 4.62
C LEU A 106 7.87 0.41 3.58
N ARG A 107 8.31 -0.75 3.11
CA ARG A 107 9.24 -0.85 1.98
C ARG A 107 8.58 -1.49 0.78
N ALA A 108 8.54 -0.79 -0.36
CA ALA A 108 8.00 -1.34 -1.59
C ALA A 108 9.02 -2.31 -2.25
N ALA A 109 8.59 -3.54 -2.47
CA ALA A 109 9.25 -4.52 -3.31
C ALA A 109 8.61 -4.45 -4.70
N ARG A 110 9.38 -4.00 -5.69
CA ARG A 110 8.94 -3.89 -7.08
C ARG A 110 9.14 -5.23 -7.76
N ILE A 111 8.07 -6.02 -7.82
CA ILE A 111 8.09 -7.38 -8.37
C ILE A 111 8.14 -7.31 -9.89
N PRO A 112 9.16 -7.87 -10.56
CA PRO A 112 9.23 -7.93 -12.01
C PRO A 112 8.00 -8.62 -12.61
N LEU A 113 7.61 -8.23 -13.81
CA LEU A 113 6.54 -8.90 -14.57
C LEU A 113 7.07 -10.09 -15.38
N GLY A 114 6.17 -11.01 -15.72
CA GLY A 114 6.51 -12.17 -16.58
C GLY A 114 7.53 -13.12 -15.95
N GLU A 115 8.38 -13.69 -16.76
CA GLU A 115 9.37 -14.71 -16.33
C GLU A 115 10.41 -14.16 -15.34
N ALA A 116 10.74 -12.87 -15.40
CA ALA A 116 11.68 -12.24 -14.48
C ALA A 116 11.19 -12.26 -13.02
N ALA A 117 9.88 -12.39 -12.79
CA ALA A 117 9.31 -12.51 -11.43
C ALA A 117 9.84 -13.77 -10.71
N ARG A 118 10.18 -14.84 -11.43
CA ARG A 118 10.69 -16.11 -10.85
C ARG A 118 12.07 -15.96 -10.22
N SER A 119 12.86 -14.99 -10.66
CA SER A 119 14.20 -14.72 -10.13
C SER A 119 14.20 -13.74 -8.96
N PHE A 120 13.06 -13.13 -8.64
CA PHE A 120 12.95 -12.18 -7.53
C PHE A 120 12.82 -12.91 -6.19
N ASP A 121 13.86 -12.86 -5.38
CA ASP A 121 13.88 -13.49 -4.05
C ASP A 121 13.21 -12.58 -3.01
N LEU A 122 11.89 -12.71 -2.90
CA LEU A 122 11.10 -11.92 -1.94
C LEU A 122 11.44 -12.26 -0.47
N ALA A 123 11.81 -13.51 -0.18
CA ALA A 123 12.17 -13.90 1.19
C ALA A 123 13.46 -13.20 1.63
N LYS A 124 14.48 -13.22 0.76
CA LYS A 124 15.71 -12.45 0.99
C LYS A 124 15.43 -10.95 1.09
N TYR A 125 14.60 -10.39 0.20
CA TYR A 125 14.23 -8.99 0.24
C TYR A 125 13.57 -8.62 1.59
N ALA A 126 12.63 -9.41 2.06
CA ALA A 126 11.97 -9.19 3.35
C ALA A 126 12.97 -9.28 4.53
N LEU A 127 13.96 -10.15 4.44
CA LEU A 127 15.03 -10.26 5.43
C LEU A 127 15.94 -9.03 5.43
N ASP A 128 16.36 -8.57 4.25
CA ASP A 128 17.22 -7.38 4.09
C ASP A 128 16.53 -6.13 4.67
N TYR A 129 15.20 -6.02 4.51
CA TYR A 129 14.39 -4.92 5.05
C TYR A 129 13.60 -5.31 6.31
N SER A 130 14.11 -6.22 7.14
CA SER A 130 13.44 -6.76 8.33
C SER A 130 13.05 -5.72 9.40
N LYS A 131 13.55 -4.49 9.28
CA LYS A 131 13.15 -3.36 10.13
C LYS A 131 11.94 -2.60 9.58
N ALA A 132 11.50 -2.89 8.36
CA ALA A 132 10.24 -2.38 7.84
C ALA A 132 9.06 -3.01 8.60
N GLN A 133 8.02 -2.22 8.87
CA GLN A 133 6.81 -2.73 9.50
C GLN A 133 6.06 -3.70 8.57
N ALA A 134 6.12 -3.46 7.27
CA ALA A 134 5.63 -4.38 6.26
C ALA A 134 6.36 -4.19 4.92
N ILE A 135 6.34 -5.24 4.10
CA ILE A 135 6.77 -5.19 2.70
C ILE A 135 5.54 -4.95 1.82
N LEU A 136 5.57 -3.87 1.06
CA LEU A 136 4.55 -3.56 0.07
C LEU A 136 4.94 -4.21 -1.26
N LEU A 137 4.08 -5.06 -1.81
CA LEU A 137 4.30 -5.76 -3.07
C LEU A 137 3.65 -4.95 -4.20
N ASP A 138 4.44 -4.41 -5.10
CA ASP A 138 3.95 -3.66 -6.27
C ASP A 138 4.53 -4.25 -7.56
N ALA A 139 3.79 -4.17 -8.66
CA ALA A 139 4.29 -4.58 -9.96
C ALA A 139 5.38 -3.61 -10.45
N GLN A 140 6.50 -4.16 -10.92
CA GLN A 140 7.55 -3.35 -11.54
C GLN A 140 7.05 -2.83 -12.89
N VAL A 141 6.94 -1.53 -13.01
CA VAL A 141 6.60 -0.82 -14.25
C VAL A 141 7.63 0.28 -14.48
N ASP A 142 7.69 0.82 -15.71
CA ASP A 142 8.53 1.98 -16.00
C ASP A 142 8.13 3.15 -15.10
N GLY A 143 9.09 3.72 -14.41
CA GLY A 143 8.87 4.69 -13.34
C GLY A 143 8.63 4.02 -11.98
N TYR A 144 8.00 4.75 -11.06
CA TYR A 144 7.78 4.29 -9.68
C TYR A 144 6.28 4.22 -9.36
N GLY A 145 5.68 3.05 -9.60
CA GLY A 145 4.30 2.72 -9.24
C GLY A 145 3.21 3.31 -10.13
N GLY A 146 1.99 2.89 -9.91
CA GLY A 146 0.78 3.45 -10.54
C GLY A 146 0.51 3.01 -11.99
N GLY A 147 1.22 2.02 -12.51
CA GLY A 147 1.02 1.48 -13.85
C GLY A 147 -0.27 0.68 -14.05
N GLY A 148 -0.96 0.32 -12.97
CA GLY A 148 -2.23 -0.41 -13.03
C GLY A 148 -2.11 -1.88 -13.45
N HIS A 149 -0.89 -2.42 -13.47
CA HIS A 149 -0.65 -3.83 -13.78
C HIS A 149 -0.54 -4.67 -12.50
N ALA A 150 -1.18 -5.84 -12.49
CA ALA A 150 -0.97 -6.85 -11.46
C ALA A 150 0.14 -7.80 -11.89
N PHE A 151 1.01 -8.19 -10.96
CA PHE A 151 1.94 -9.30 -11.17
C PHE A 151 1.25 -10.63 -10.83
N ASN A 152 1.87 -11.74 -11.22
CA ASN A 152 1.32 -13.07 -10.92
C ASN A 152 1.56 -13.44 -9.44
N TRP A 153 0.53 -13.32 -8.60
CA TRP A 153 0.59 -13.60 -7.15
C TRP A 153 0.95 -15.05 -6.82
N SER A 154 0.69 -16.01 -7.74
CA SER A 154 1.03 -17.42 -7.53
C SER A 154 2.53 -17.67 -7.45
N LEU A 155 3.35 -16.75 -7.98
CA LEU A 155 4.82 -16.84 -7.96
C LEU A 155 5.43 -16.42 -6.62
N LEU A 156 4.64 -15.87 -5.69
CA LEU A 156 5.12 -15.54 -4.36
C LEU A 156 5.49 -16.81 -3.59
N PRO A 157 6.56 -16.78 -2.77
CA PRO A 157 6.92 -17.93 -1.94
C PRO A 157 5.78 -18.28 -0.97
N PRO A 158 5.67 -19.56 -0.54
CA PRO A 158 4.58 -20.02 0.31
C PRO A 158 4.55 -19.38 1.69
N ASN A 159 5.69 -18.86 2.17
CA ASN A 159 5.83 -18.11 3.40
C ASN A 159 6.91 -17.04 3.24
N VAL A 160 6.54 -15.79 3.47
CA VAL A 160 7.46 -14.64 3.41
C VAL A 160 7.97 -14.26 4.80
N ASN A 161 7.32 -14.74 5.86
CA ASN A 161 7.59 -14.37 7.26
C ASN A 161 7.63 -12.85 7.49
N ALA A 162 6.74 -12.12 6.85
CA ALA A 162 6.60 -10.67 6.96
C ALA A 162 5.12 -10.27 6.97
N HIS A 163 4.83 -9.07 7.45
CA HIS A 163 3.57 -8.41 7.16
C HIS A 163 3.61 -7.92 5.71
N LEU A 164 2.57 -8.22 4.93
CA LEU A 164 2.50 -7.84 3.52
C LEU A 164 1.41 -6.79 3.28
N VAL A 165 1.73 -5.85 2.40
CA VAL A 165 0.77 -4.92 1.80
C VAL A 165 0.73 -5.20 0.31
N LEU A 166 -0.35 -5.76 -0.19
CA LEU A 166 -0.49 -6.07 -1.61
C LEU A 166 -0.96 -4.83 -2.36
N SER A 167 -0.21 -4.47 -3.40
CA SER A 167 -0.46 -3.35 -4.30
C SER A 167 -0.30 -3.79 -5.76
N GLY A 168 -0.36 -2.84 -6.70
CA GLY A 168 -0.18 -3.09 -8.13
C GLY A 168 -1.43 -3.65 -8.80
N GLY A 169 -2.10 -2.83 -9.63
CA GLY A 169 -3.23 -3.25 -10.46
C GLY A 169 -4.50 -3.69 -9.73
N LEU A 170 -4.60 -3.49 -8.42
CA LEU A 170 -5.77 -3.86 -7.65
C LEU A 170 -6.98 -2.98 -7.99
N ASN A 171 -8.16 -3.60 -8.01
CA ASN A 171 -9.47 -2.97 -8.15
C ASN A 171 -10.54 -3.87 -7.49
N ALA A 172 -11.80 -3.45 -7.49
CA ALA A 172 -12.88 -4.20 -6.85
C ALA A 172 -13.11 -5.59 -7.47
N ALA A 173 -12.80 -5.79 -8.76
CA ALA A 173 -13.03 -7.06 -9.45
C ALA A 173 -11.97 -8.14 -9.11
N ASN A 174 -10.74 -7.75 -8.75
CA ASN A 174 -9.64 -8.70 -8.56
C ASN A 174 -9.13 -8.80 -7.12
N VAL A 175 -9.47 -7.86 -6.24
CA VAL A 175 -8.90 -7.81 -4.88
C VAL A 175 -9.28 -9.03 -4.03
N GLY A 176 -10.46 -9.59 -4.22
CA GLY A 176 -10.90 -10.80 -3.49
C GLY A 176 -10.01 -12.01 -3.79
N GLU A 177 -9.73 -12.26 -5.07
CA GLU A 177 -8.81 -13.32 -5.50
C GLU A 177 -7.39 -13.06 -4.99
N ALA A 178 -6.91 -11.83 -5.11
CA ALA A 178 -5.60 -11.42 -4.63
C ALA A 178 -5.42 -11.69 -3.11
N ILE A 179 -6.42 -11.36 -2.31
CA ILE A 179 -6.43 -11.65 -0.86
C ILE A 179 -6.36 -13.16 -0.62
N ALA A 180 -7.18 -13.95 -1.31
CA ALA A 180 -7.21 -15.40 -1.14
C ALA A 180 -5.86 -16.06 -1.45
N GLN A 181 -5.15 -15.59 -2.48
CA GLN A 181 -3.85 -16.11 -2.87
C GLN A 181 -2.70 -15.65 -1.95
N VAL A 182 -2.72 -14.41 -1.45
CA VAL A 182 -1.56 -13.82 -0.73
C VAL A 182 -1.67 -14.01 0.78
N ARG A 183 -2.85 -14.00 1.37
CA ARG A 183 -3.06 -14.10 2.82
C ARG A 183 -2.36 -15.30 3.47
N PRO A 184 -2.40 -16.54 2.92
CA PRO A 184 -1.74 -17.70 3.54
C PRO A 184 -0.20 -17.58 3.60
N ARG A 185 0.38 -16.62 2.89
CA ARG A 185 1.83 -16.44 2.73
C ARG A 185 2.43 -15.38 3.66
N ALA A 186 1.59 -14.68 4.43
CA ALA A 186 1.95 -13.51 5.20
C ALA A 186 1.58 -13.65 6.68
N ASN A 187 2.33 -12.98 7.57
CA ASN A 187 1.96 -12.87 8.99
C ASN A 187 0.67 -12.07 9.19
N SER A 188 0.45 -11.07 8.35
CA SER A 188 -0.82 -10.34 8.18
C SER A 188 -0.87 -9.72 6.79
N LEU A 189 -2.06 -9.39 6.32
CA LEU A 189 -2.28 -8.80 5.01
C LEU A 189 -2.98 -7.44 5.09
N ALA A 190 -2.48 -6.49 4.32
CA ALA A 190 -3.16 -5.28 3.91
C ALA A 190 -3.23 -5.21 2.38
N VAL A 191 -4.12 -4.38 1.87
CA VAL A 191 -4.21 -4.04 0.45
C VAL A 191 -4.06 -2.54 0.25
N ASP A 192 -3.38 -2.14 -0.81
CA ASP A 192 -3.14 -0.75 -1.19
C ASP A 192 -3.63 -0.51 -2.61
N VAL A 193 -4.51 0.45 -2.80
CA VAL A 193 -5.06 0.79 -4.11
C VAL A 193 -4.88 2.26 -4.43
N SER A 194 -4.52 2.54 -5.67
CA SER A 194 -4.41 3.92 -6.18
C SER A 194 -5.21 4.11 -7.46
N SER A 195 -4.67 3.68 -8.62
CA SER A 195 -5.32 3.87 -9.92
C SER A 195 -6.64 3.10 -10.09
N GLY A 196 -6.79 1.95 -9.43
CA GLY A 196 -7.99 1.12 -9.53
C GLY A 196 -9.26 1.76 -8.96
N VAL A 197 -9.13 2.83 -8.19
CA VAL A 197 -10.24 3.63 -7.64
C VAL A 197 -10.25 5.06 -8.17
N GLU A 198 -9.61 5.33 -9.30
CA GLU A 198 -9.63 6.66 -9.96
C GLU A 198 -10.76 6.75 -10.99
N LEU A 199 -11.18 7.98 -11.25
CA LEU A 199 -12.08 8.30 -12.35
C LEU A 199 -11.46 7.83 -13.67
N SER A 200 -12.28 7.28 -14.54
CA SER A 200 -11.85 6.85 -15.88
C SER A 200 -11.64 8.06 -16.80
N GLY A 201 -10.75 7.93 -17.79
CA GLY A 201 -10.52 8.92 -18.84
C GLY A 201 -9.22 9.69 -18.70
N ALA A 202 -8.71 10.14 -19.85
CA ALA A 202 -7.51 10.98 -19.93
C ALA A 202 -7.77 12.31 -19.19
N GLY A 203 -6.87 12.72 -18.32
CA GLY A 203 -7.01 13.94 -17.50
C GLY A 203 -7.55 13.73 -16.09
N ASN A 204 -8.10 12.56 -15.77
CA ASN A 204 -8.61 12.24 -14.45
C ASN A 204 -7.59 11.50 -13.55
N LYS A 205 -6.36 11.36 -14.01
CA LYS A 205 -5.30 10.66 -13.27
C LYS A 205 -5.02 11.36 -11.94
N GLY A 206 -5.10 10.61 -10.85
CA GLY A 206 -4.96 11.15 -9.49
C GLY A 206 -6.28 11.62 -8.85
N ILE A 207 -7.39 11.64 -9.58
CA ILE A 207 -8.72 11.98 -9.05
C ILE A 207 -9.45 10.69 -8.67
N LYS A 208 -9.84 10.55 -7.41
CA LYS A 208 -10.54 9.34 -6.96
C LYS A 208 -12.03 9.39 -7.28
N ASP A 209 -12.58 8.21 -7.50
CA ASP A 209 -14.02 7.96 -7.67
C ASP A 209 -14.57 7.40 -6.36
N PRO A 210 -15.44 8.13 -5.63
CA PRO A 210 -15.98 7.67 -4.37
C PRO A 210 -16.73 6.34 -4.46
N GLU A 211 -17.39 6.08 -5.60
CA GLU A 211 -18.10 4.83 -5.80
C GLU A 211 -17.14 3.65 -5.97
N LYS A 212 -16.06 3.82 -6.73
CA LYS A 212 -15.01 2.80 -6.86
C LYS A 212 -14.31 2.53 -5.54
N ILE A 213 -14.11 3.55 -4.70
CA ILE A 213 -13.58 3.37 -3.34
C ILE A 213 -14.52 2.47 -2.53
N ARG A 214 -15.82 2.78 -2.48
CA ARG A 214 -16.82 1.97 -1.77
C ARG A 214 -16.86 0.54 -2.27
N GLN A 215 -16.87 0.34 -3.59
CA GLN A 215 -16.86 -0.99 -4.21
C GLN A 215 -15.61 -1.78 -3.87
N PHE A 216 -14.43 -1.14 -3.87
CA PHE A 216 -13.18 -1.78 -3.47
C PHE A 216 -13.21 -2.22 -2.01
N VAL A 217 -13.61 -1.34 -1.10
CA VAL A 217 -13.72 -1.67 0.33
C VAL A 217 -14.73 -2.79 0.55
N ALA A 218 -15.89 -2.75 -0.10
CA ALA A 218 -16.89 -3.81 -0.01
C ALA A 218 -16.35 -5.17 -0.49
N ALA A 219 -15.61 -5.20 -1.61
CA ALA A 219 -14.98 -6.42 -2.12
C ALA A 219 -13.93 -6.99 -1.14
N VAL A 220 -13.14 -6.14 -0.49
CA VAL A 220 -12.19 -6.57 0.56
C VAL A 220 -12.94 -7.19 1.75
N ARG A 221 -14.01 -6.56 2.23
CA ARG A 221 -14.79 -7.07 3.36
C ARG A 221 -15.51 -8.39 3.03
N ALA A 222 -16.02 -8.53 1.80
CA ALA A 222 -16.60 -9.79 1.33
C ALA A 222 -15.55 -10.93 1.31
N ALA A 223 -14.33 -10.65 0.88
CA ALA A 223 -13.24 -11.63 0.91
C ALA A 223 -12.85 -12.03 2.36
N ASP A 224 -12.84 -11.09 3.31
CA ASP A 224 -12.60 -11.37 4.71
C ASP A 224 -13.68 -12.31 5.30
N THR A 225 -14.95 -12.02 5.04
CA THR A 225 -16.09 -12.85 5.50
C THR A 225 -16.04 -14.26 4.91
N LEU A 226 -15.73 -14.38 3.61
CA LEU A 226 -15.60 -15.69 2.97
C LEU A 226 -14.46 -16.52 3.60
N PHE A 227 -13.34 -15.88 3.88
CA PHE A 227 -12.20 -16.55 4.50
C PHE A 227 -12.53 -17.03 5.93
N GLU A 228 -13.27 -16.25 6.72
CA GLU A 228 -13.74 -16.63 8.05
C GLU A 228 -14.67 -17.83 8.00
N ALA A 229 -15.61 -17.83 7.05
CA ALA A 229 -16.54 -18.94 6.86
C ALA A 229 -15.82 -20.27 6.51
N LEU A 230 -14.79 -20.19 5.65
CA LEU A 230 -13.97 -21.37 5.29
C LEU A 230 -13.10 -21.87 6.44
N ALA A 231 -12.53 -20.96 7.24
CA ALA A 231 -11.68 -21.30 8.37
C ALA A 231 -12.48 -21.90 9.56
N GLY A 232 -13.78 -21.64 9.65
CA GLY A 232 -14.67 -22.18 10.69
C GLY A 232 -15.28 -23.55 10.35
N GLN A 233 -15.05 -24.09 9.15
CA GLN A 233 -15.52 -25.43 8.79
C GLN A 233 -14.58 -26.49 9.38
N PRO A 234 -15.11 -27.54 10.07
CA PRO A 234 -14.30 -28.67 10.47
C PRO A 234 -13.69 -29.37 9.25
N PRO A 235 -12.49 -29.95 9.37
CA PRO A 235 -11.89 -30.70 8.27
C PRO A 235 -12.86 -31.76 7.80
N THR A 236 -13.19 -31.75 6.52
CA THR A 236 -13.93 -32.85 5.87
C THR A 236 -13.04 -34.10 5.93
N GLU A 237 -13.49 -35.13 6.61
CA GLU A 237 -12.86 -36.46 6.66
C GLU A 237 -12.70 -37.09 5.27
#